data_9b3e89932875cf8af32db0b71173876d
#
_entry.id   9b3e89932875cf8af32db0b71173876d
#
_cell.length_a   1.000
_cell.length_b   1.000
_cell.length_c   1.000
_cell.angle_alpha   90.00
_cell.angle_beta   90.00
_cell.angle_gamma   90.00
#
_symmetry.space_group_name_H-M   'P 1'
#
loop_
_entity.id
_entity.type
_entity.pdbx_description
1 polymer ?
#
loop_
_entity_poly.entity_id
_entity_poly.type
_entity_poly.pdbx_seq_one_letter_code
_entity_poly.pdbx_strand_id
1 'polypeptide(L)'
;MALIRALIFGFLAYGALVVGYPDWKGEIYHIVMISAIAGGAVAVWFLDKILDLGTGTAKVLLELSFPIGILLFAGYTMPQKSGKPPLTQFAEGVRPTRDTARRGFDRLGVNPNGPVASRVIGLFPKR
;
A
#
# COMPACT_ATOMS: atom_id res chain seq x y z
N MET A 1 10.34 14.11 -10.87
CA MET A 1 10.22 12.97 -11.77
C MET A 1 9.01 12.12 -11.41
N ALA A 2 8.09 11.99 -12.37
CA ALA A 2 6.83 11.27 -12.15
C ALA A 2 7.04 9.79 -11.80
N LEU A 3 8.02 9.13 -12.42
CA LEU A 3 8.30 7.72 -12.17
C LEU A 3 8.71 7.48 -10.71
N ILE A 4 9.63 8.30 -10.20
CA ILE A 4 10.13 8.15 -8.82
C ILE A 4 9.00 8.42 -7.83
N ARG A 5 8.20 9.48 -8.06
CA ARG A 5 7.07 9.80 -7.19
C ARG A 5 6.02 8.69 -7.20
N ALA A 6 5.72 8.14 -8.37
CA ALA A 6 4.78 7.03 -8.48
C ALA A 6 5.28 5.80 -7.71
N LEU A 7 6.56 5.46 -7.83
CA LEU A 7 7.15 4.36 -7.07
C LEU A 7 7.04 4.59 -5.57
N ILE A 8 7.38 5.80 -5.11
CA ILE A 8 7.31 6.14 -3.68
C ILE A 8 5.87 6.00 -3.18
N PHE A 9 4.89 6.58 -3.88
CA PHE A 9 3.49 6.52 -3.47
C PHE A 9 2.94 5.09 -3.54
N GLY A 10 3.32 4.32 -4.56
CA GLY A 10 2.92 2.92 -4.68
C GLY A 10 3.45 2.07 -3.52
N PHE A 11 4.71 2.25 -3.16
CA PHE A 11 5.30 1.52 -2.03
C PHE A 11 4.76 2.00 -0.69
N LEU A 12 4.38 3.28 -0.55
CA LEU A 12 3.69 3.76 0.65
C LEU A 12 2.32 3.09 0.79
N ALA A 13 1.57 2.96 -0.30
CA ALA A 13 0.28 2.27 -0.29
C ALA A 13 0.44 0.80 0.08
N TYR A 14 1.42 0.12 -0.51
CA TYR A 14 1.75 -1.26 -0.18
C TYR A 14 2.12 -1.41 1.29
N GLY A 15 2.99 -0.53 1.78
CA GLY A 15 3.41 -0.53 3.18
C GLY A 15 2.23 -0.33 4.13
N ALA A 16 1.32 0.58 3.79
CA ALA A 16 0.12 0.82 4.61
C ALA A 16 -0.75 -0.43 4.71
N LEU A 17 -0.95 -1.14 3.59
CA LEU A 17 -1.71 -2.38 3.60
C LEU A 17 -1.02 -3.48 4.41
N VAL A 18 0.30 -3.63 4.28
CA VAL A 18 1.06 -4.63 5.04
C VAL A 18 1.04 -4.32 6.53
N VAL A 19 1.16 -3.05 6.91
CA VAL A 19 1.10 -2.64 8.32
C VAL A 19 -0.28 -2.89 8.91
N GLY A 20 -1.34 -2.59 8.15
CA GLY A 20 -2.71 -2.80 8.62
C GLY A 20 -3.14 -4.26 8.60
N TYR A 21 -2.76 -4.99 7.56
CA TYR A 21 -3.19 -6.38 7.33
C TYR A 21 -2.00 -7.21 6.85
N PRO A 22 -1.10 -7.63 7.78
CA PRO A 22 0.15 -8.31 7.42
C PRO A 22 -0.01 -9.79 7.07
N ASP A 23 -1.14 -10.41 7.41
CA ASP A 23 -1.33 -11.86 7.34
C ASP A 23 -1.91 -12.27 5.99
N TRP A 24 -1.17 -12.08 4.92
CA TRP A 24 -1.59 -12.45 3.58
C TRP A 24 -1.56 -13.98 3.41
N LYS A 25 -2.49 -14.47 2.61
CA LYS A 25 -2.71 -15.89 2.42
C LYS A 25 -1.52 -16.62 1.79
N GLY A 26 -0.73 -15.92 0.94
CA GLY A 26 0.44 -16.52 0.31
C GLY A 26 1.47 -15.48 -0.08
N GLU A 27 2.73 -15.91 -0.18
CA GLU A 27 3.84 -15.04 -0.57
C GLU A 27 3.72 -14.50 -2.00
N ILE A 28 3.01 -15.22 -2.86
CA ILE A 28 2.82 -14.80 -4.24
C ILE A 28 2.13 -13.44 -4.33
N TYR A 29 1.29 -13.09 -3.36
CA TYR A 29 0.60 -11.80 -3.36
C TYR A 29 1.56 -10.63 -3.17
N HIS A 30 2.66 -10.83 -2.45
CA HIS A 30 3.71 -9.82 -2.33
C HIS A 30 4.40 -9.60 -3.67
N ILE A 31 4.69 -10.68 -4.39
CA ILE A 31 5.32 -10.60 -5.72
C ILE A 31 4.39 -9.90 -6.70
N VAL A 32 3.11 -10.27 -6.71
CA VAL A 32 2.10 -9.64 -7.56
C VAL A 32 2.00 -8.14 -7.25
N MET A 33 1.99 -7.77 -5.97
CA MET A 33 1.90 -6.37 -5.57
C MET A 33 3.12 -5.56 -6.01
N ILE A 34 4.33 -6.09 -5.80
CA ILE A 34 5.56 -5.42 -6.22
C ILE A 34 5.57 -5.24 -7.73
N SER A 35 5.17 -6.27 -8.48
CA SER A 35 5.07 -6.21 -9.93
C SER A 35 4.04 -5.17 -10.39
N ALA A 36 2.89 -5.11 -9.71
CA ALA A 36 1.86 -4.13 -10.02
C ALA A 36 2.33 -2.69 -9.77
N ILE A 37 3.08 -2.48 -8.69
CA ILE A 37 3.65 -1.16 -8.38
C ILE A 37 4.65 -0.75 -9.45
N ALA A 38 5.57 -1.64 -9.82
CA ALA A 38 6.59 -1.34 -10.83
C ALA A 38 5.94 -1.07 -12.19
N GLY A 39 5.05 -1.95 -12.64
CA GLY A 39 4.36 -1.79 -13.92
C GLY A 39 3.44 -0.58 -13.96
N GLY A 40 2.72 -0.34 -12.88
CA GLY A 40 1.84 0.82 -12.75
C GLY A 40 2.60 2.14 -12.73
N ALA A 41 3.76 2.19 -12.07
CA ALA A 41 4.61 3.38 -12.06
C ALA A 41 5.11 3.72 -13.47
N VAL A 42 5.53 2.70 -14.24
CA VAL A 42 5.93 2.89 -15.63
C VAL A 42 4.75 3.38 -16.47
N ALA A 43 3.56 2.83 -16.26
CA ALA A 43 2.36 3.25 -16.97
C ALA A 43 2.00 4.71 -16.68
N VAL A 44 2.09 5.13 -15.41
CA VAL A 44 1.84 6.53 -15.01
C VAL A 44 2.84 7.47 -15.67
N TRP A 45 4.12 7.09 -15.64
CA TRP A 45 5.18 7.88 -16.28
C TRP A 45 4.93 8.03 -17.78
N PHE A 46 4.55 6.93 -18.45
CA PHE A 46 4.28 6.91 -19.88
C PHE A 46 3.06 7.78 -20.22
N LEU A 47 1.97 7.66 -19.45
CA LEU A 47 0.77 8.47 -19.64
C LEU A 47 1.05 9.96 -19.42
N ASP A 48 1.86 10.30 -18.42
CA ASP A 48 2.24 11.68 -18.17
C ASP A 48 2.99 12.27 -19.38
N LYS A 49 3.88 11.49 -20.00
CA LYS A 49 4.61 11.93 -21.18
C LYS A 49 3.71 12.08 -22.42
N ILE A 50 2.83 11.11 -22.66
CA ILE A 50 1.95 11.14 -23.84
C ILE A 50 0.95 12.27 -23.76
N LEU A 51 0.32 12.42 -22.59
CA LEU A 51 -0.76 13.40 -22.39
C LEU A 51 -0.22 14.82 -22.17
N ASP A 52 1.05 14.95 -21.85
CA ASP A 52 1.72 16.23 -21.57
C ASP A 52 0.88 17.11 -20.63
N LEU A 53 0.55 16.54 -19.47
CA LEU A 53 -0.35 17.17 -18.51
C LEU A 53 0.25 18.41 -17.82
N GLY A 54 1.56 18.62 -17.94
CA GLY A 54 2.24 19.75 -17.31
C GLY A 54 2.30 19.64 -15.80
N THR A 55 1.97 20.75 -15.11
CA THR A 55 2.04 20.82 -13.63
C THR A 55 0.67 21.08 -12.99
N GLY A 56 -0.40 20.96 -13.75
CA GLY A 56 -1.73 21.31 -13.28
C GLY A 56 -2.43 20.22 -12.46
N THR A 57 -3.69 20.46 -12.16
CA THR A 57 -4.55 19.56 -11.38
C THR A 57 -4.64 18.16 -12.01
N ALA A 58 -4.69 18.09 -13.35
CA ALA A 58 -4.78 16.81 -14.05
C ALA A 58 -3.59 15.91 -13.75
N LYS A 59 -2.38 16.47 -13.68
CA LYS A 59 -1.17 15.71 -13.33
C LYS A 59 -1.24 15.19 -11.89
N VAL A 60 -1.67 16.03 -10.95
CA VAL A 60 -1.83 15.64 -9.54
C VAL A 60 -2.85 14.52 -9.43
N LEU A 61 -3.99 14.62 -10.13
CA LEU A 61 -5.02 13.59 -10.12
C LEU A 61 -4.50 12.26 -10.68
N LEU A 62 -3.72 12.30 -11.78
CA LEU A 62 -3.11 11.09 -12.34
C LEU A 62 -2.15 10.45 -11.36
N GLU A 63 -1.27 11.23 -10.75
CA GLU A 63 -0.29 10.72 -9.80
C GLU A 63 -0.93 10.15 -8.53
N LEU A 64 -2.01 10.77 -8.04
CA LEU A 64 -2.73 10.29 -6.85
C LEU A 64 -3.62 9.09 -7.14
N SER A 65 -4.12 8.96 -8.38
CA SER A 65 -4.95 7.81 -8.75
C SER A 65 -4.19 6.50 -8.65
N PHE A 66 -2.88 6.53 -8.84
CA PHE A 66 -2.06 5.33 -8.80
C PHE A 66 -2.03 4.69 -7.40
N PRO A 67 -1.61 5.38 -6.31
CA PRO A 67 -1.62 4.76 -4.99
C PRO A 67 -3.03 4.38 -4.53
N ILE A 68 -4.05 5.18 -4.87
CA ILE A 68 -5.44 4.85 -4.56
C ILE A 68 -5.85 3.57 -5.29
N GLY A 69 -5.50 3.44 -6.57
CA GLY A 69 -5.77 2.23 -7.35
C GLY A 69 -5.08 1.00 -6.78
N ILE A 70 -3.83 1.14 -6.33
CA ILE A 70 -3.10 0.05 -5.67
C ILE A 70 -3.80 -0.39 -4.38
N LEU A 71 -4.22 0.58 -3.56
CA LEU A 71 -4.95 0.29 -2.32
C LEU A 71 -6.25 -0.46 -2.59
N LEU A 72 -7.03 0.00 -3.56
CA LEU A 72 -8.31 -0.63 -3.91
C LEU A 72 -8.10 -2.01 -4.51
N PHE A 73 -7.14 -2.14 -5.43
CA PHE A 73 -6.84 -3.42 -6.07
C PHE A 73 -6.44 -4.46 -5.02
N ALA A 74 -5.43 -4.16 -4.22
CA ALA A 74 -4.95 -5.09 -3.21
C ALA A 74 -5.98 -5.30 -2.09
N GLY A 75 -6.66 -4.23 -1.70
CA GLY A 75 -7.66 -4.29 -0.63
C GLY A 75 -8.86 -5.15 -0.96
N TYR A 76 -9.20 -5.31 -2.25
CA TYR A 76 -10.34 -6.13 -2.66
C TYR A 76 -9.95 -7.47 -3.28
N THR A 77 -8.70 -7.65 -3.72
CA THR A 77 -8.29 -8.88 -4.44
C THR A 77 -7.27 -9.72 -3.71
N MET A 78 -6.50 -9.15 -2.79
CA MET A 78 -5.44 -9.88 -2.07
C MET A 78 -6.00 -10.52 -0.81
N PRO A 79 -6.30 -11.84 -0.80
CA PRO A 79 -6.90 -12.46 0.37
C PRO A 79 -5.89 -12.57 1.52
N GLN A 80 -6.39 -12.39 2.73
CA GLN A 80 -5.65 -12.65 3.96
C GLN A 80 -5.79 -14.12 4.35
N LYS A 81 -5.12 -14.55 5.42
CA LYS A 81 -5.21 -15.93 5.91
C LYS A 81 -6.63 -16.34 6.28
N SER A 82 -7.49 -15.37 6.62
CA SER A 82 -8.90 -15.61 6.87
C SER A 82 -9.71 -15.94 5.61
N GLY A 83 -9.12 -15.77 4.42
CA GLY A 83 -9.78 -15.95 3.14
C GLY A 83 -10.46 -14.71 2.58
N LYS A 84 -10.40 -13.59 3.30
CA LYS A 84 -11.06 -12.34 2.90
C LYS A 84 -10.04 -11.23 2.61
N PRO A 85 -10.29 -10.37 1.61
CA PRO A 85 -9.42 -9.22 1.35
C PRO A 85 -9.44 -8.20 2.49
N PRO A 86 -8.39 -7.35 2.62
CA PRO A 86 -8.30 -6.38 3.72
C PRO A 86 -9.48 -5.42 3.82
N LEU A 87 -9.96 -4.87 2.71
CA LEU A 87 -11.07 -3.92 2.75
C LEU A 87 -12.38 -4.60 3.12
N THR A 88 -12.58 -5.86 2.75
CA THR A 88 -13.74 -6.65 3.19
C THR A 88 -13.69 -6.87 4.70
N GLN A 89 -12.51 -7.21 5.24
CA GLN A 89 -12.32 -7.36 6.68
C GLN A 89 -12.59 -6.05 7.42
N PHE A 90 -12.10 -4.93 6.88
CA PHE A 90 -12.33 -3.61 7.44
C PHE A 90 -13.83 -3.29 7.52
N ALA A 91 -14.57 -3.59 6.46
CA ALA A 91 -16.01 -3.37 6.41
C ALA A 91 -16.76 -4.23 7.42
N GLU A 92 -16.23 -5.41 7.74
CA GLU A 92 -16.81 -6.33 8.73
C GLU A 92 -16.38 -6.02 10.16
N GLY A 93 -15.61 -4.97 10.38
CA GLY A 93 -15.16 -4.55 11.70
C GLY A 93 -13.81 -5.05 12.14
N VAL A 94 -13.10 -5.81 11.28
CA VAL A 94 -11.74 -6.25 11.56
C VAL A 94 -10.78 -5.10 11.24
N ARG A 95 -10.29 -4.44 12.28
CA ARG A 95 -9.47 -3.25 12.14
C ARG A 95 -8.02 -3.49 12.55
N PRO A 96 -7.06 -2.73 11.99
CA PRO A 96 -5.67 -2.82 12.42
C PRO A 96 -5.51 -2.51 13.91
N THR A 97 -4.59 -3.23 14.55
CA THR A 97 -4.23 -3.02 15.96
C THR A 97 -2.73 -2.80 16.06
N ARG A 98 -2.24 -2.50 17.27
CA ARG A 98 -0.80 -2.36 17.50
C ARG A 98 -0.04 -3.64 17.18
N ASP A 99 -0.63 -4.79 17.48
CA ASP A 99 -0.02 -6.09 17.18
C ASP A 99 0.11 -6.32 15.67
N THR A 100 -0.95 -6.03 14.91
CA THR A 100 -0.88 -6.15 13.43
C THR A 100 0.13 -5.18 12.84
N ALA A 101 0.22 -3.96 13.38
CA ALA A 101 1.19 -2.97 12.93
C ALA A 101 2.62 -3.43 13.18
N ARG A 102 2.91 -4.03 14.34
CA ARG A 102 4.23 -4.59 14.63
C ARG A 102 4.61 -5.68 13.64
N ARG A 103 3.71 -6.61 13.39
CA ARG A 103 3.94 -7.70 12.43
C ARG A 103 4.14 -7.15 11.03
N GLY A 104 3.38 -6.12 10.66
CA GLY A 104 3.50 -5.47 9.36
C GLY A 104 4.87 -4.81 9.16
N PHE A 105 5.34 -4.05 10.14
CA PHE A 105 6.67 -3.43 10.07
C PHE A 105 7.77 -4.49 10.01
N ASP A 106 7.65 -5.55 10.79
CA ASP A 106 8.61 -6.65 10.77
C ASP A 106 8.66 -7.30 9.39
N ARG A 107 7.49 -7.51 8.76
CA ARG A 107 7.41 -8.08 7.42
C ARG A 107 8.01 -7.18 6.35
N LEU A 108 7.96 -5.86 6.55
CA LEU A 108 8.59 -4.89 5.65
C LEU A 108 10.10 -4.76 5.87
N GLY A 109 10.64 -5.46 6.87
CA GLY A 109 12.05 -5.36 7.23
C GLY A 109 12.38 -4.12 8.07
N VAL A 110 11.37 -3.45 8.61
CA VAL A 110 11.55 -2.29 9.48
C VAL A 110 11.47 -2.74 10.93
N ASN A 111 12.45 -2.32 11.73
CA ASN A 111 12.46 -2.66 13.15
C ASN A 111 11.27 -1.99 13.85
N PRO A 112 10.30 -2.75 14.40
CA PRO A 112 9.13 -2.17 15.06
C PRO A 112 9.46 -1.42 16.35
N ASN A 113 10.64 -1.62 16.90
CA ASN A 113 11.12 -0.90 18.08
C ASN A 113 11.89 0.38 17.72
N GLY A 114 12.03 0.69 16.43
CA GLY A 114 12.70 1.90 15.98
C GLY A 114 11.87 3.16 16.32
N PRO A 115 12.51 4.36 16.31
CA PRO A 115 11.83 5.57 16.77
C PRO A 115 10.63 5.97 15.93
N VAL A 116 10.69 5.80 14.61
CA VAL A 116 9.57 6.13 13.73
C VAL A 116 8.48 5.05 13.79
N ALA A 117 8.89 3.78 13.68
CA ALA A 117 7.95 2.67 13.70
C ALA A 117 7.17 2.59 15.01
N SER A 118 7.83 2.79 16.15
CA SER A 118 7.15 2.76 17.45
C SER A 118 6.13 3.88 17.60
N ARG A 119 6.39 5.06 17.02
CA ARG A 119 5.43 6.16 17.03
C ARG A 119 4.20 5.83 16.18
N VAL A 120 4.42 5.28 14.99
CA VAL A 120 3.32 4.88 14.11
C VAL A 120 2.49 3.78 14.77
N ILE A 121 3.14 2.78 15.35
CA ILE A 121 2.45 1.70 16.06
C ILE A 121 1.60 2.24 17.22
N GLY A 122 2.12 3.25 17.92
CA GLY A 122 1.39 3.89 19.02
C GLY A 122 0.10 4.59 18.61
N LEU A 123 -0.07 4.90 17.32
CA LEU A 123 -1.31 5.49 16.80
C LEU A 123 -2.43 4.46 16.63
N PHE A 124 -2.10 3.17 16.59
CA PHE A 124 -3.10 2.11 16.44
C PHE A 124 -3.71 1.74 17.79
N PRO A 125 -4.98 1.31 17.82
CA PRO A 125 -5.60 0.82 19.04
C PRO A 125 -4.97 -0.49 19.49
N LYS A 126 -4.98 -0.75 20.80
CA LYS A 126 -4.45 -2.00 21.35
C LYS A 126 -5.27 -3.21 20.91
N ARG A 127 -6.54 -3.02 20.62
CA ARG A 127 -7.46 -4.05 20.13
C ARG A 127 -8.40 -3.50 19.07
#